data_3e31e5f2ffc1e855ae9038e09f00e084
#
_entry.id   3e31e5f2ffc1e855ae9038e09f00e084
#
_cell.length_a   1.000
_cell.length_b   1.000
_cell.length_c   1.000
_cell.angle_alpha   90.00
_cell.angle_beta   90.00
_cell.angle_gamma   90.00
#
_symmetry.space_group_name_H-M   'P 1'
#
loop_
_entity.id
_entity.type
_entity.pdbx_description
1 polymer ?
#
loop_
_entity_poly.entity_id
_entity_poly.type
_entity_poly.pdbx_seq_one_letter_code
_entity_poly.pdbx_strand_id
1 'polypeptide(L)'
;KRFEKANLYPMDKEVKPGDPISLTVGYRGGLSSRCGYAVRSAQELPEESRDYLEQVVKPYYHAMVIWLEEIRCGMSGGELYDLIEQVLPKEKYRWSLCPGHLTADEEWMSSPVYEASEEILESGMMLQTDIIPSVPGYAGTSAESTIALADESLRMEIRKEEPELWARIEKRRNYLEQVLGIQLHPDVLPMCSTVAYLRPFLLEKGKAMHVKNLPADSDN
;
A
#
# COMPACT_ATOMS: atom_id res chain seq x y z
N LYS A 1 10.91 -0.74 -18.60
CA LYS A 1 11.71 -0.74 -17.35
C LYS A 1 11.34 0.49 -16.56
N ARG A 2 10.26 0.34 -15.83
CA ARG A 2 9.56 1.43 -15.19
C ARG A 2 10.30 2.00 -13.98
N PHE A 3 11.04 1.15 -13.26
CA PHE A 3 11.65 1.50 -11.99
C PHE A 3 13.15 1.75 -12.03
N GLU A 4 13.77 1.66 -13.18
CA GLU A 4 15.18 2.06 -13.32
C GLU A 4 15.38 3.57 -13.18
N LYS A 5 14.30 4.34 -13.32
CA LYS A 5 14.30 5.78 -13.08
C LYS A 5 12.99 6.13 -12.40
N ALA A 6 13.04 6.69 -11.23
CA ALA A 6 11.90 7.21 -10.49
C ALA A 6 11.20 8.41 -11.18
N ASN A 7 11.15 8.40 -12.50
CA ASN A 7 10.55 9.46 -13.29
C ASN A 7 9.13 9.09 -13.64
N LEU A 8 8.19 9.58 -12.86
CA LEU A 8 6.75 9.44 -13.07
C LEU A 8 6.24 10.61 -13.93
N TYR A 9 6.90 10.91 -15.02
CA TYR A 9 6.40 11.93 -15.95
C TYR A 9 5.33 11.36 -16.85
N PRO A 10 4.26 12.13 -17.11
CA PRO A 10 3.32 11.81 -18.16
C PRO A 10 4.07 11.64 -19.50
N MET A 11 3.74 10.59 -20.22
CA MET A 11 4.32 10.31 -21.52
C MET A 11 3.24 10.40 -22.59
N ASP A 12 3.56 11.05 -23.70
CA ASP A 12 2.73 11.06 -24.90
C ASP A 12 2.93 9.76 -25.69
N LYS A 13 2.44 8.66 -25.09
CA LYS A 13 2.52 7.32 -25.65
C LYS A 13 1.17 6.66 -25.55
N GLU A 14 0.67 6.15 -26.66
CA GLU A 14 -0.52 5.31 -26.66
C GLU A 14 -0.29 4.03 -25.86
N VAL A 15 -1.20 3.77 -24.91
CA VAL A 15 -1.17 2.54 -24.09
C VAL A 15 -1.72 1.38 -24.90
N LYS A 16 -0.93 0.31 -25.00
CA LYS A 16 -1.32 -0.93 -25.68
C LYS A 16 -1.59 -2.06 -24.68
N PRO A 17 -2.43 -3.03 -25.06
CA PRO A 17 -2.58 -4.25 -24.25
C PRO A 17 -1.22 -4.90 -23.99
N GLY A 18 -0.97 -5.27 -22.73
CA GLY A 18 0.30 -5.83 -22.28
C GLY A 18 1.33 -4.80 -21.79
N ASP A 19 1.11 -3.50 -22.02
CA ASP A 19 2.03 -2.48 -21.51
C ASP A 19 1.99 -2.42 -19.96
N PRO A 20 3.16 -2.28 -19.31
CA PRO A 20 3.21 -1.91 -17.91
C PRO A 20 2.81 -0.44 -17.74
N ILE A 21 1.94 -0.16 -16.80
CA ILE A 21 1.43 1.19 -16.52
C ILE A 21 1.65 1.56 -15.06
N SER A 22 1.95 2.83 -14.87
CA SER A 22 1.91 3.51 -13.59
C SER A 22 1.05 4.74 -13.68
N LEU A 23 0.15 4.89 -12.74
CA LEU A 23 -0.63 6.09 -12.55
C LEU A 23 -0.42 6.61 -11.13
N THR A 24 0.12 7.81 -11.03
CA THR A 24 0.30 8.50 -9.76
C THR A 24 -0.46 9.80 -9.79
N VAL A 25 -1.25 10.04 -8.76
CA VAL A 25 -2.04 11.27 -8.58
C VAL A 25 -1.68 11.85 -7.22
N GLY A 26 -1.08 13.02 -7.23
CA GLY A 26 -0.77 13.81 -6.05
C GLY A 26 -1.85 14.84 -5.76
N TYR A 27 -2.20 14.95 -4.49
CA TYR A 27 -3.02 16.00 -3.93
C TYR A 27 -2.27 16.63 -2.77
N ARG A 28 -2.57 17.86 -2.43
CA ARG A 28 -1.99 18.49 -1.25
C ARG A 28 -2.26 17.61 -0.02
N GLY A 29 -1.20 17.13 0.62
CA GLY A 29 -1.27 16.26 1.80
C GLY A 29 -1.51 14.78 1.51
N GLY A 30 -1.28 14.32 0.28
CA GLY A 30 -1.37 12.90 -0.04
C GLY A 30 -1.09 12.55 -1.48
N LEU A 31 -0.69 11.32 -1.71
CA LEU A 31 -0.39 10.75 -3.00
C LEU A 31 -0.99 9.36 -3.11
N SER A 32 -1.49 9.01 -4.28
CA SER A 32 -1.95 7.65 -4.59
C SER A 32 -1.27 7.16 -5.84
N SER A 33 -0.60 6.02 -5.77
CA SER A 33 0.03 5.38 -6.91
C SER A 33 -0.52 3.98 -7.13
N ARG A 34 -0.78 3.65 -8.40
CA ARG A 34 -1.24 2.34 -8.84
C ARG A 34 -0.44 1.87 -10.02
N CYS A 35 -0.07 0.61 -9.99
CA CYS A 35 0.79 0.00 -10.98
C CYS A 35 0.34 -1.40 -11.33
N GLY A 36 0.57 -1.78 -12.58
CA GLY A 36 0.26 -3.10 -13.08
C GLY A 36 0.39 -3.16 -14.59
N TYR A 37 -0.22 -4.17 -15.18
CA TYR A 37 -0.27 -4.33 -16.64
C TYR A 37 -1.62 -3.92 -17.22
N ALA A 38 -1.61 -3.36 -18.44
CA ALA A 38 -2.81 -3.08 -19.23
C ALA A 38 -3.36 -4.35 -19.86
N VAL A 39 -3.82 -5.29 -19.04
CA VAL A 39 -4.44 -6.56 -19.43
C VAL A 39 -5.66 -6.85 -18.57
N ARG A 40 -6.48 -7.82 -19.00
CA ARG A 40 -7.63 -8.34 -18.23
C ARG A 40 -7.26 -9.56 -17.38
N SER A 41 -6.24 -10.31 -17.82
CA SER A 41 -5.85 -11.55 -17.14
C SER A 41 -4.39 -11.89 -17.42
N ALA A 42 -3.84 -12.84 -16.66
CA ALA A 42 -2.49 -13.35 -16.86
C ALA A 42 -2.27 -13.98 -18.24
N GLN A 43 -3.33 -14.50 -18.87
CA GLN A 43 -3.24 -15.11 -20.20
C GLN A 43 -2.93 -14.10 -21.31
N GLU A 44 -3.21 -12.82 -21.08
CA GLU A 44 -2.87 -11.73 -22.02
C GLU A 44 -1.42 -11.22 -21.85
N LEU A 45 -0.70 -11.71 -20.83
CA LEU A 45 0.71 -11.38 -20.62
C LEU A 45 1.62 -12.27 -21.47
N PRO A 46 2.84 -11.80 -21.82
CA PRO A 46 3.91 -12.65 -22.32
C PRO A 46 4.13 -13.86 -21.41
N GLU A 47 4.56 -14.98 -21.99
CA GLU A 47 4.71 -16.25 -21.25
C GLU A 47 5.64 -16.11 -20.04
N GLU A 48 6.72 -15.37 -20.20
CA GLU A 48 7.73 -15.10 -19.19
C GLU A 48 7.23 -14.27 -18.00
N SER A 49 6.07 -13.63 -18.11
CA SER A 49 5.48 -12.82 -17.03
C SER A 49 4.08 -13.26 -16.61
N ARG A 50 3.62 -14.44 -17.08
CA ARG A 50 2.28 -14.96 -16.73
C ARG A 50 2.08 -15.23 -15.25
N ASP A 51 3.13 -15.52 -14.54
CA ASP A 51 3.14 -15.74 -13.10
C ASP A 51 3.32 -14.44 -12.26
N TYR A 52 3.18 -13.26 -12.88
CA TYR A 52 3.27 -11.95 -12.24
C TYR A 52 2.46 -11.84 -10.95
N LEU A 53 1.24 -12.39 -10.95
CA LEU A 53 0.37 -12.38 -9.78
C LEU A 53 1.03 -13.11 -8.60
N GLU A 54 1.65 -14.26 -8.85
CA GLU A 54 2.28 -15.09 -7.82
C GLU A 54 3.65 -14.55 -7.40
N GLN A 55 4.45 -14.09 -8.35
CA GLN A 55 5.84 -13.70 -8.09
C GLN A 55 5.99 -12.28 -7.53
N VAL A 56 5.06 -11.39 -7.84
CA VAL A 56 5.19 -9.96 -7.48
C VAL A 56 3.98 -9.46 -6.69
N VAL A 57 2.77 -9.67 -7.20
CA VAL A 57 1.59 -9.00 -6.64
C VAL A 57 1.19 -9.55 -5.29
N LYS A 58 1.08 -10.86 -5.15
CA LYS A 58 0.68 -11.50 -3.88
C LYS A 58 1.68 -11.22 -2.75
N PRO A 59 3.00 -11.40 -2.96
CA PRO A 59 3.97 -11.04 -1.93
C PRO A 59 3.92 -9.56 -1.52
N TYR A 60 3.81 -8.67 -2.50
CA TYR A 60 3.65 -7.24 -2.25
C TYR A 60 2.36 -6.95 -1.45
N TYR A 61 1.24 -7.53 -1.89
CA TYR A 61 -0.05 -7.30 -1.21
C TYR A 61 -0.02 -7.81 0.22
N HIS A 62 0.61 -8.95 0.46
CA HIS A 62 0.82 -9.49 1.81
C HIS A 62 1.63 -8.52 2.69
N ALA A 63 2.74 -8.00 2.18
CA ALA A 63 3.54 -7.02 2.92
C ALA A 63 2.75 -5.75 3.25
N MET A 64 1.94 -5.26 2.31
CA MET A 64 1.08 -4.10 2.54
C MET A 64 -0.02 -4.39 3.59
N VAL A 65 -0.58 -5.59 3.59
CA VAL A 65 -1.56 -6.00 4.61
C VAL A 65 -0.90 -6.02 5.99
N ILE A 66 0.25 -6.68 6.14
CA ILE A 66 1.02 -6.71 7.40
C ILE A 66 1.36 -5.29 7.86
N TRP A 67 1.78 -4.42 6.94
CA TRP A 67 2.06 -3.01 7.24
C TRP A 67 0.84 -2.30 7.86
N LEU A 68 -0.36 -2.51 7.31
CA LEU A 68 -1.59 -1.88 7.78
C LEU A 68 -2.13 -2.50 9.08
N GLU A 69 -1.89 -3.77 9.31
CA GLU A 69 -2.36 -4.49 10.51
C GLU A 69 -1.46 -4.25 11.72
N GLU A 70 -0.15 -4.04 11.50
CA GLU A 70 0.85 -3.96 12.58
C GLU A 70 1.25 -2.54 12.98
N ILE A 71 1.18 -1.56 12.06
CA ILE A 71 1.58 -0.18 12.36
C ILE A 71 0.69 0.44 13.45
N ARG A 72 1.33 1.05 14.45
CA ARG A 72 0.64 1.68 15.60
C ARG A 72 1.47 2.78 16.24
N CYS A 73 0.81 3.61 17.03
CA CYS A 73 1.49 4.57 17.89
C CYS A 73 2.38 3.84 18.91
N GLY A 74 3.57 4.39 19.14
CA GLY A 74 4.58 3.83 20.07
C GLY A 74 5.49 2.76 19.47
N MET A 75 5.23 2.28 18.24
CA MET A 75 6.12 1.40 17.50
C MET A 75 7.31 2.19 16.96
N SER A 76 8.52 1.61 16.95
CA SER A 76 9.64 2.25 16.25
C SER A 76 9.56 2.02 14.73
N GLY A 77 10.12 2.96 13.97
CA GLY A 77 10.21 2.78 12.52
C GLY A 77 11.06 1.58 12.12
N GLY A 78 12.07 1.23 12.92
CA GLY A 78 12.90 0.04 12.72
C GLY A 78 12.10 -1.25 12.86
N GLU A 79 11.22 -1.36 13.87
CA GLU A 79 10.32 -2.53 14.01
C GLU A 79 9.44 -2.72 12.78
N LEU A 80 8.88 -1.65 12.23
CA LEU A 80 8.07 -1.73 11.01
C LEU A 80 8.92 -2.10 9.79
N TYR A 81 10.14 -1.55 9.68
CA TYR A 81 11.08 -1.90 8.62
C TYR A 81 11.40 -3.40 8.65
N ASP A 82 11.75 -3.94 9.82
CA ASP A 82 12.11 -5.34 10.01
C ASP A 82 10.95 -6.29 9.68
N LEU A 83 9.72 -5.93 10.04
CA LEU A 83 8.52 -6.67 9.65
C LEU A 83 8.37 -6.76 8.12
N ILE A 84 8.59 -5.66 7.42
CA ILE A 84 8.50 -5.65 5.96
C ILE A 84 9.66 -6.42 5.33
N GLU A 85 10.87 -6.28 5.85
CA GLU A 85 12.03 -7.07 5.37
C GLU A 85 11.81 -8.57 5.57
N GLN A 86 11.18 -8.97 6.67
CA GLN A 86 10.86 -10.38 6.93
C GLN A 86 9.85 -10.96 5.93
N VAL A 87 8.79 -10.22 5.57
CA VAL A 87 7.71 -10.73 4.69
C VAL A 87 7.93 -10.44 3.22
N LEU A 88 8.76 -9.45 2.89
CA LEU A 88 9.12 -9.05 1.53
C LEU A 88 10.63 -8.76 1.43
N PRO A 89 11.51 -9.80 1.51
CA PRO A 89 12.95 -9.60 1.56
C PRO A 89 13.49 -8.73 0.43
N LYS A 90 14.20 -7.65 0.79
CA LYS A 90 14.77 -6.68 -0.16
C LYS A 90 15.74 -7.31 -1.16
N GLU A 91 16.47 -8.33 -0.74
CA GLU A 91 17.37 -9.10 -1.61
C GLU A 91 16.60 -9.69 -2.81
N LYS A 92 15.41 -10.25 -2.56
CA LYS A 92 14.58 -10.90 -3.60
C LYS A 92 13.75 -9.89 -4.38
N TYR A 93 13.06 -9.00 -3.67
CA TYR A 93 12.05 -8.11 -4.25
C TYR A 93 12.59 -6.76 -4.65
N ARG A 94 13.83 -6.43 -4.26
CA ARG A 94 14.59 -5.23 -4.65
C ARG A 94 13.78 -3.94 -4.50
N TRP A 95 12.94 -3.87 -3.46
CA TRP A 95 12.23 -2.64 -3.18
C TRP A 95 13.23 -1.55 -2.76
N SER A 96 12.95 -0.34 -3.21
CA SER A 96 13.79 0.84 -2.97
C SER A 96 13.08 1.81 -2.02
N LEU A 97 13.81 2.82 -1.59
CA LEU A 97 13.40 3.80 -0.60
C LEU A 97 13.18 3.15 0.78
N CYS A 98 12.15 3.56 1.48
CA CYS A 98 11.73 3.04 2.76
C CYS A 98 10.34 2.39 2.62
N PRO A 99 9.97 1.46 3.48
CA PRO A 99 8.65 0.85 3.43
C PRO A 99 7.59 1.74 4.11
N GLY A 100 7.51 3.00 3.71
CA GLY A 100 6.63 4.03 4.22
C GLY A 100 7.38 5.30 4.60
N HIS A 101 6.76 6.45 4.40
CA HIS A 101 7.33 7.77 4.71
C HIS A 101 6.25 8.76 5.15
N LEU A 102 6.63 9.86 5.77
CA LEU A 102 5.71 10.92 6.12
C LEU A 102 5.16 11.61 4.86
N THR A 103 3.95 12.13 4.94
CA THR A 103 3.40 13.03 3.92
C THR A 103 3.83 14.45 4.24
N ALA A 104 4.52 15.10 3.29
CA ALA A 104 4.99 16.47 3.41
C ALA A 104 5.24 17.06 2.03
N ASP A 105 5.65 18.33 1.97
CA ASP A 105 6.04 18.98 0.72
C ASP A 105 7.30 18.32 0.09
N GLU A 106 8.14 17.67 0.91
CA GLU A 106 9.34 16.92 0.52
C GLU A 106 9.25 15.46 1.03
N GLU A 107 8.25 14.74 0.59
CA GLU A 107 7.81 13.44 1.12
C GLU A 107 8.93 12.39 1.23
N TRP A 108 9.76 12.25 0.22
CA TRP A 108 10.72 11.13 0.15
C TRP A 108 11.91 11.27 1.10
N MET A 109 12.13 12.45 1.64
CA MET A 109 13.27 12.75 2.51
C MET A 109 12.93 12.64 3.99
N SER A 110 11.65 12.40 4.31
CA SER A 110 11.15 12.38 5.68
C SER A 110 10.49 11.04 5.98
N SER A 111 11.28 10.06 6.37
CA SER A 111 10.76 8.76 6.79
C SER A 111 11.30 8.38 8.15
N PRO A 112 10.45 8.03 9.12
CA PRO A 112 10.86 7.36 10.34
C PRO A 112 11.14 5.87 10.12
N VAL A 113 10.74 5.29 8.97
CA VAL A 113 10.79 3.84 8.72
C VAL A 113 12.02 3.49 7.88
N TYR A 114 13.11 3.14 8.55
CA TYR A 114 14.37 2.70 7.94
C TYR A 114 15.06 1.66 8.84
N GLU A 115 16.07 0.98 8.31
CA GLU A 115 16.82 -0.06 9.01
C GLU A 115 17.41 0.45 10.33
N ALA A 116 17.12 -0.24 11.43
CA ALA A 116 17.54 0.13 12.78
C ALA A 116 17.07 1.53 13.25
N SER A 117 15.96 2.03 12.74
CA SER A 117 15.38 3.29 13.19
C SER A 117 14.86 3.18 14.62
N GLU A 118 15.29 4.10 15.48
CA GLU A 118 14.78 4.27 16.85
C GLU A 118 13.65 5.34 16.93
N GLU A 119 13.30 5.94 15.80
CA GLU A 119 12.25 6.95 15.76
C GLU A 119 10.88 6.33 16.02
N ILE A 120 10.17 6.92 16.97
CA ILE A 120 8.85 6.42 17.40
C ILE A 120 7.76 6.99 16.50
N LEU A 121 6.87 6.11 16.07
CA LEU A 121 5.66 6.49 15.33
C LEU A 121 4.65 7.10 16.32
N GLU A 122 4.29 8.35 16.09
CA GLU A 122 3.48 9.15 17.01
C GLU A 122 2.07 9.40 16.47
N SER A 123 1.16 9.65 17.40
CA SER A 123 -0.21 10.13 17.10
C SER A 123 -0.16 11.46 16.36
N GLY A 124 -0.92 11.59 15.29
CA GLY A 124 -0.92 12.76 14.40
C GLY A 124 -0.02 12.60 13.16
N MET A 125 0.86 11.62 13.11
CA MET A 125 1.66 11.35 11.91
C MET A 125 0.77 10.90 10.76
N MET A 126 1.01 11.45 9.58
CA MET A 126 0.43 10.98 8.32
C MET A 126 1.51 10.30 7.50
N LEU A 127 1.25 9.06 7.09
CA LEU A 127 2.22 8.24 6.37
C LEU A 127 1.64 7.72 5.05
N GLN A 128 2.54 7.51 4.10
CA GLN A 128 2.28 6.78 2.85
C GLN A 128 2.73 5.33 3.00
N THR A 129 1.91 4.41 2.52
CA THR A 129 2.30 3.01 2.32
C THR A 129 3.07 2.90 1.02
N ASP A 130 4.36 3.20 1.03
CA ASP A 130 5.17 3.25 -0.20
C ASP A 130 6.22 2.14 -0.22
N ILE A 131 5.80 0.95 -0.66
CA ILE A 131 6.69 -0.19 -0.91
C ILE A 131 6.76 -0.40 -2.42
N ILE A 132 7.96 -0.29 -3.01
CA ILE A 132 8.16 -0.33 -4.46
C ILE A 132 8.99 -1.55 -4.86
N PRO A 133 8.39 -2.73 -5.08
CA PRO A 133 9.12 -3.91 -5.56
C PRO A 133 9.61 -3.72 -6.99
N SER A 134 10.82 -4.23 -7.27
CA SER A 134 11.47 -4.17 -8.58
C SER A 134 12.04 -5.53 -8.96
N VAL A 135 11.16 -6.49 -9.24
CA VAL A 135 11.55 -7.85 -9.62
C VAL A 135 11.90 -7.89 -11.12
N PRO A 136 13.11 -8.36 -11.51
CA PRO A 136 13.50 -8.43 -12.91
C PRO A 136 12.53 -9.26 -13.75
N GLY A 137 12.21 -8.76 -14.94
CA GLY A 137 11.27 -9.41 -15.87
C GLY A 137 9.80 -9.08 -15.67
N TYR A 138 9.45 -8.38 -14.58
CA TYR A 138 8.06 -8.02 -14.31
C TYR A 138 7.85 -6.50 -14.24
N ALA A 139 6.62 -6.08 -14.48
CA ALA A 139 6.19 -4.75 -14.07
C ALA A 139 6.15 -4.69 -12.54
N GLY A 140 6.32 -3.50 -11.99
CA GLY A 140 6.04 -3.28 -10.58
C GLY A 140 4.55 -3.33 -10.27
N THR A 141 4.28 -3.35 -8.99
CA THR A 141 2.93 -3.19 -8.45
C THR A 141 2.96 -2.15 -7.33
N SER A 142 1.87 -1.43 -7.14
CA SER A 142 1.75 -0.44 -6.07
C SER A 142 0.29 -0.20 -5.71
N ALA A 143 0.03 -0.08 -4.43
CA ALA A 143 -1.21 0.41 -3.86
C ALA A 143 -0.91 1.52 -2.83
N GLU A 144 0.07 2.34 -3.13
CA GLU A 144 0.48 3.47 -2.30
C GLU A 144 -0.69 4.39 -1.99
N SER A 145 -0.86 4.72 -0.73
CA SER A 145 -1.95 5.54 -0.22
C SER A 145 -1.62 6.10 1.15
N THR A 146 -2.35 7.15 1.54
CA THR A 146 -2.14 7.84 2.81
C THR A 146 -3.01 7.28 3.93
N ILE A 147 -2.39 7.07 5.09
CA ILE A 147 -3.06 6.84 6.37
C ILE A 147 -2.62 7.91 7.39
N ALA A 148 -3.37 8.05 8.47
CA ALA A 148 -2.91 8.76 9.65
C ALA A 148 -2.85 7.79 10.84
N LEU A 149 -1.95 8.07 11.78
CA LEU A 149 -1.92 7.41 13.08
C LEU A 149 -2.64 8.31 14.10
N ALA A 150 -3.49 7.71 14.88
CA ALA A 150 -4.22 8.40 15.95
C ALA A 150 -4.39 7.47 17.15
N ASP A 151 -3.86 7.87 18.29
CA ASP A 151 -4.15 7.22 19.55
C ASP A 151 -5.62 7.42 19.98
N GLU A 152 -6.00 6.81 21.08
CA GLU A 152 -7.38 6.89 21.55
C GLU A 152 -7.83 8.33 21.81
N SER A 153 -6.95 9.17 22.36
CA SER A 153 -7.26 10.58 22.66
C SER A 153 -7.57 11.36 21.38
N LEU A 154 -6.72 11.26 20.38
CA LEU A 154 -6.92 11.94 19.10
C LEU A 154 -8.15 11.41 18.37
N ARG A 155 -8.39 10.09 18.40
CA ARG A 155 -9.60 9.51 17.81
C ARG A 155 -10.89 10.04 18.47
N MET A 156 -10.90 10.20 19.78
CA MET A 156 -12.05 10.79 20.50
C MET A 156 -12.25 12.26 20.13
N GLU A 157 -11.17 13.02 20.03
CA GLU A 157 -11.21 14.42 19.61
C GLU A 157 -11.77 14.57 18.19
N ILE A 158 -11.22 13.83 17.21
CA ILE A 158 -11.70 13.86 15.82
C ILE A 158 -13.18 13.48 15.74
N ARG A 159 -13.59 12.45 16.50
CA ARG A 159 -15.00 12.02 16.52
C ARG A 159 -15.92 13.12 17.04
N LYS A 160 -15.47 13.88 18.01
CA LYS A 160 -16.25 14.97 18.63
C LYS A 160 -16.27 16.24 17.78
N GLU A 161 -15.09 16.68 17.33
CA GLU A 161 -14.94 17.99 16.67
C GLU A 161 -15.20 17.91 15.16
N GLU A 162 -14.94 16.75 14.52
CA GLU A 162 -15.04 16.52 13.09
C GLU A 162 -15.88 15.27 12.73
N PRO A 163 -17.16 15.23 13.14
CA PRO A 163 -17.99 14.02 13.01
C PRO A 163 -18.20 13.55 11.56
N GLU A 164 -18.23 14.48 10.60
CA GLU A 164 -18.35 14.12 9.18
C GLU A 164 -17.06 13.50 8.63
N LEU A 165 -15.89 13.99 9.06
CA LEU A 165 -14.62 13.36 8.73
C LEU A 165 -14.54 11.97 9.35
N TRP A 166 -14.90 11.83 10.62
CA TRP A 166 -14.93 10.56 11.32
C TRP A 166 -15.80 9.53 10.61
N ALA A 167 -17.02 9.90 10.22
CA ALA A 167 -17.91 9.02 9.46
C ALA A 167 -17.31 8.53 8.14
N ARG A 168 -16.54 9.38 7.44
CA ARG A 168 -15.82 8.96 6.23
C ARG A 168 -14.68 7.99 6.55
N ILE A 169 -13.96 8.19 7.64
CA ILE A 169 -12.89 7.30 8.11
C ILE A 169 -13.48 5.93 8.48
N GLU A 170 -14.53 5.90 9.28
CA GLU A 170 -15.23 4.64 9.65
C GLU A 170 -15.71 3.86 8.43
N LYS A 171 -16.31 4.55 7.46
CA LYS A 171 -16.73 3.91 6.19
C LYS A 171 -15.56 3.26 5.44
N ARG A 172 -14.40 3.89 5.44
CA ARG A 172 -13.18 3.34 4.81
C ARG A 172 -12.63 2.16 5.60
N ARG A 173 -12.57 2.26 6.94
CA ARG A 173 -12.19 1.15 7.80
C ARG A 173 -13.08 -0.06 7.58
N ASN A 174 -14.41 0.13 7.62
CA ASN A 174 -15.37 -0.93 7.36
C ASN A 174 -15.16 -1.60 5.99
N TYR A 175 -14.83 -0.83 4.96
CA TYR A 175 -14.51 -1.41 3.64
C TYR A 175 -13.26 -2.28 3.69
N LEU A 176 -12.18 -1.81 4.32
CA LEU A 176 -10.94 -2.56 4.48
C LEU A 176 -11.16 -3.86 5.26
N GLU A 177 -11.89 -3.79 6.37
CA GLU A 177 -12.13 -4.93 7.26
C GLU A 177 -13.14 -5.93 6.66
N GLN A 178 -14.28 -5.46 6.17
CA GLN A 178 -15.38 -6.33 5.74
C GLN A 178 -15.28 -6.79 4.27
N VAL A 179 -14.66 -6.00 3.41
CA VAL A 179 -14.58 -6.30 1.97
C VAL A 179 -13.19 -6.80 1.58
N LEU A 180 -12.13 -6.16 2.07
CA LEU A 180 -10.76 -6.56 1.76
C LEU A 180 -10.18 -7.56 2.76
N GLY A 181 -10.81 -7.75 3.91
CA GLY A 181 -10.40 -8.72 4.94
C GLY A 181 -9.18 -8.30 5.77
N ILE A 182 -8.82 -7.02 5.76
CA ILE A 182 -7.65 -6.47 6.46
C ILE A 182 -8.06 -6.01 7.85
N GLN A 183 -7.44 -6.56 8.89
CA GLN A 183 -7.74 -6.25 10.29
C GLN A 183 -6.89 -5.05 10.75
N LEU A 184 -7.36 -3.84 10.46
CA LEU A 184 -6.60 -2.63 10.79
C LEU A 184 -6.37 -2.46 12.29
N HIS A 185 -5.14 -2.10 12.66
CA HIS A 185 -4.89 -1.64 14.03
C HIS A 185 -5.83 -0.45 14.36
N PRO A 186 -6.34 -0.31 15.60
CA PRO A 186 -7.23 0.79 15.97
C PRO A 186 -6.69 2.19 15.67
N ASP A 187 -5.36 2.37 15.76
CA ASP A 187 -4.70 3.65 15.51
C ASP A 187 -4.65 4.04 14.02
N VAL A 188 -4.92 3.12 13.10
CA VAL A 188 -4.82 3.39 11.67
C VAL A 188 -6.09 4.04 11.14
N LEU A 189 -5.97 5.25 10.63
CA LEU A 189 -7.05 6.01 10.00
C LEU A 189 -6.83 6.11 8.49
N PRO A 190 -7.60 5.40 7.63
CA PRO A 190 -7.49 5.52 6.17
C PRO A 190 -7.91 6.91 5.70
N MET A 191 -6.97 7.69 5.15
CA MET A 191 -7.21 9.08 4.74
C MET A 191 -7.73 9.21 3.30
N CYS A 192 -7.66 8.14 2.50
CA CYS A 192 -8.28 8.10 1.17
C CYS A 192 -9.08 6.81 0.95
N SER A 193 -9.93 6.81 -0.08
CA SER A 193 -10.81 5.66 -0.39
C SER A 193 -10.10 4.51 -1.12
N THR A 194 -8.81 4.69 -1.41
CA THR A 194 -8.02 3.73 -2.20
C THR A 194 -6.99 2.98 -1.39
N VAL A 195 -6.94 3.16 -0.06
CA VAL A 195 -6.04 2.39 0.80
C VAL A 195 -6.25 0.90 0.54
N ALA A 196 -5.17 0.18 0.32
CA ALA A 196 -5.12 -1.25 0.01
C ALA A 196 -5.94 -1.71 -1.20
N TYR A 197 -6.51 -0.80 -1.99
CA TYR A 197 -7.23 -1.17 -3.20
C TYR A 197 -6.26 -1.38 -4.37
N LEU A 198 -6.03 -2.63 -4.74
CA LEU A 198 -5.10 -3.03 -5.79
C LEU A 198 -5.77 -3.89 -6.85
N ARG A 199 -5.65 -3.47 -8.12
CA ARG A 199 -6.00 -4.25 -9.31
C ARG A 199 -4.74 -4.46 -10.14
N PRO A 200 -4.10 -5.63 -10.08
CA PRO A 200 -2.86 -5.89 -10.81
C PRO A 200 -3.04 -5.94 -12.32
N PHE A 201 -4.22 -6.37 -12.77
CA PHE A 201 -4.64 -6.36 -14.16
C PHE A 201 -5.58 -5.17 -14.36
N LEU A 202 -5.05 -4.07 -14.88
CA LEU A 202 -5.70 -2.76 -14.86
C LEU A 202 -6.98 -2.70 -15.70
N LEU A 203 -7.14 -3.57 -16.70
CA LEU A 203 -8.33 -3.65 -17.54
C LEU A 203 -9.41 -4.59 -16.96
N GLU A 204 -9.11 -5.38 -15.93
CA GLU A 204 -10.10 -6.20 -15.21
C GLU A 204 -10.77 -5.37 -14.13
N LYS A 205 -11.92 -4.80 -14.46
CA LYS A 205 -12.62 -3.86 -13.58
C LYS A 205 -13.38 -4.54 -12.43
N GLY A 206 -13.65 -5.83 -12.58
CA GLY A 206 -14.48 -6.60 -11.63
C GLY A 206 -13.69 -7.26 -10.51
N LYS A 207 -12.36 -7.17 -10.50
CA LYS A 207 -11.51 -7.89 -9.55
C LYS A 207 -10.50 -6.98 -8.89
N ALA A 208 -10.32 -7.16 -7.59
CA ALA A 208 -9.27 -6.53 -6.79
C ALA A 208 -8.64 -7.58 -5.86
N MET A 209 -7.45 -7.28 -5.36
CA MET A 209 -6.83 -8.08 -4.32
C MET A 209 -7.63 -7.96 -3.02
N HIS A 210 -7.71 -9.05 -2.28
CA HIS A 210 -8.25 -9.10 -0.93
C HIS A 210 -7.59 -10.22 -0.13
N VAL A 211 -7.65 -10.15 1.19
CA VAL A 211 -7.23 -11.23 2.09
C VAL A 211 -8.35 -12.27 2.11
N LYS A 212 -8.01 -13.53 1.84
CA LYS A 212 -8.94 -14.62 2.00
C LYS A 212 -8.97 -15.02 3.48
N ASN A 213 -10.00 -14.60 4.19
CA ASN A 213 -10.25 -15.14 5.51
C ASN A 213 -10.58 -16.63 5.34
N LEU A 214 -9.73 -17.51 5.84
CA LEU A 214 -10.13 -18.90 6.05
C LEU A 214 -11.27 -18.85 7.06
N PRO A 215 -12.40 -19.58 6.82
CA PRO A 215 -13.39 -19.73 7.88
C PRO A 215 -12.65 -20.28 9.09
N ALA A 216 -12.88 -19.67 10.24
CA ALA A 216 -12.41 -20.25 11.50
C ALA A 216 -12.82 -21.71 11.47
N ASP A 217 -11.86 -22.61 11.66
CA ASP A 217 -12.13 -24.04 11.72
C ASP A 217 -13.28 -24.24 12.71
N SER A 218 -14.41 -24.66 12.18
CA SER A 218 -15.49 -25.16 13.02
C SER A 218 -14.96 -26.47 13.58
N ASP A 219 -14.35 -26.39 14.77
CA ASP A 219 -14.00 -27.56 15.57
C ASP A 219 -15.28 -28.39 15.74
N ASN A 220 -15.26 -29.56 15.12
CA ASN A 220 -16.15 -30.68 15.42
C ASN A 220 -15.49 -31.54 16.49
#